data_9a015d2e8981241b27b1207098229d57
#
_entry.id   9a015d2e8981241b27b1207098229d57
#
_cell.length_a   1.000
_cell.length_b   1.000
_cell.length_c   1.000
_cell.angle_alpha   90.00
_cell.angle_beta   90.00
_cell.angle_gamma   90.00
#
_symmetry.space_group_name_H-M   'P 1'
#
loop_
_entity.id
_entity.type
_entity.pdbx_description
1 polymer ?
#
loop_
_entity_poly.entity_id
_entity_poly.type
_entity_poly.pdbx_seq_one_letter_code
_entity_poly.pdbx_strand_id
1 'polypeptide(L)'
;MPVIDHDMIFPAEPDEVFALIRRVDEFPRYADAVESVTPLNDTTYRWKVRANGMVFSWDVAIIEEEPPHRLTWKSLSGIRNTGRYRLSSVPGGTRVKLSIEYHLHNRLLDKTVGRAARPLVHHISGQAFERVRRALIEDQAQNTSAQTGNTETPRQH
;
A
#
# COMPACT_ATOMS: atom_id res chain seq x y z
N MET A 1 3.72 -5.68 -21.62
CA MET A 1 3.54 -4.69 -20.56
C MET A 1 3.94 -5.30 -19.24
N PRO A 2 4.89 -4.68 -18.54
CA PRO A 2 5.30 -5.23 -17.26
C PRO A 2 4.19 -5.10 -16.24
N VAL A 3 3.90 -6.20 -15.59
CA VAL A 3 2.88 -6.26 -14.53
C VAL A 3 3.54 -6.86 -13.30
N ILE A 4 3.28 -6.27 -12.15
CA ILE A 4 3.72 -6.79 -10.86
C ILE A 4 2.49 -7.14 -10.05
N ASP A 5 2.41 -8.39 -9.61
CA ASP A 5 1.29 -8.89 -8.83
C ASP A 5 1.76 -9.31 -7.44
N HIS A 6 0.98 -8.93 -6.44
CA HIS A 6 1.14 -9.39 -5.06
C HIS A 6 -0.16 -9.99 -4.57
N ASP A 7 -0.07 -11.05 -3.78
CA ASP A 7 -1.21 -11.74 -3.21
C ASP A 7 -0.86 -12.08 -1.77
N MET A 8 -1.53 -11.44 -0.81
CA MET A 8 -1.23 -11.62 0.60
C MET A 8 -2.51 -11.68 1.44
N ILE A 9 -2.41 -12.32 2.59
CA ILE A 9 -3.49 -12.36 3.57
C ILE A 9 -3.07 -11.56 4.79
N PHE A 10 -3.92 -10.60 5.17
CA PHE A 10 -3.72 -9.79 6.37
C PHE A 10 -4.68 -10.23 7.47
N PRO A 11 -4.21 -10.26 8.73
CA PRO A 11 -5.02 -10.72 9.86
C PRO A 11 -5.94 -9.63 10.40
N ALA A 12 -6.82 -9.11 9.55
CA ALA A 12 -7.77 -8.05 9.90
C ALA A 12 -8.96 -8.10 8.95
N GLU A 13 -10.08 -7.50 9.36
CA GLU A 13 -11.28 -7.44 8.54
C GLU A 13 -11.08 -6.57 7.30
N PRO A 14 -11.81 -6.82 6.19
CA PRO A 14 -11.65 -6.03 4.98
C PRO A 14 -11.81 -4.52 5.18
N ASP A 15 -12.75 -4.09 6.02
CA ASP A 15 -12.95 -2.66 6.30
C ASP A 15 -11.70 -2.03 6.91
N GLU A 16 -11.07 -2.73 7.82
CA GLU A 16 -9.87 -2.25 8.51
C GLU A 16 -8.67 -2.19 7.56
N VAL A 17 -8.49 -3.24 6.76
CA VAL A 17 -7.42 -3.28 5.78
C VAL A 17 -7.61 -2.21 4.72
N PHE A 18 -8.84 -2.04 4.23
CA PHE A 18 -9.13 -1.02 3.23
C PHE A 18 -8.87 0.39 3.76
N ALA A 19 -9.29 0.67 5.00
CA ALA A 19 -9.06 1.96 5.63
C ALA A 19 -7.57 2.28 5.72
N LEU A 20 -6.75 1.28 5.98
CA LEU A 20 -5.31 1.45 6.08
C LEU A 20 -4.69 1.73 4.70
N ILE A 21 -5.10 1.00 3.67
CA ILE A 21 -4.66 1.21 2.29
C ILE A 21 -5.09 2.58 1.80
N ARG A 22 -6.27 3.04 2.19
CA ARG A 22 -6.82 4.33 1.75
C ARG A 22 -6.03 5.53 2.28
N ARG A 23 -5.29 5.36 3.36
CA ARG A 23 -4.41 6.39 3.90
C ARG A 23 -3.11 6.43 3.11
N VAL A 24 -3.21 6.85 1.86
CA VAL A 24 -2.10 6.83 0.90
C VAL A 24 -0.93 7.68 1.37
N ASP A 25 -1.19 8.80 2.03
CA ASP A 25 -0.17 9.72 2.54
C ASP A 25 0.66 9.14 3.70
N GLU A 26 0.22 8.05 4.30
CA GLU A 26 0.99 7.35 5.33
C GLU A 26 1.93 6.29 4.76
N PHE A 27 1.93 6.08 3.46
CA PHE A 27 2.73 5.04 2.81
C PHE A 27 4.23 5.11 3.11
N PRO A 28 4.84 6.29 3.31
CA PRO A 28 6.27 6.34 3.68
C PRO A 28 6.62 5.57 4.96
N ARG A 29 5.65 5.36 5.84
CA ARG A 29 5.85 4.55 7.05
C ARG A 29 6.11 3.08 6.74
N TYR A 30 5.64 2.63 5.59
CA TYR A 30 5.67 1.21 5.21
C TYR A 30 6.72 0.88 4.16
N ALA A 31 7.32 1.88 3.52
CA ALA A 31 8.33 1.65 2.49
C ALA A 31 9.42 2.72 2.57
N ASP A 32 10.65 2.31 2.84
CA ASP A 32 11.78 3.22 3.06
C ASP A 32 12.13 4.05 1.83
N ALA A 33 11.98 3.46 0.64
CA ALA A 33 12.30 4.15 -0.61
C ALA A 33 11.31 5.27 -0.92
N VAL A 34 10.12 5.25 -0.33
CA VAL A 34 9.12 6.31 -0.52
C VAL A 34 9.47 7.45 0.43
N GLU A 35 10.00 8.53 -0.13
CA GLU A 35 10.44 9.69 0.63
C GLU A 35 9.25 10.47 1.17
N SER A 36 8.25 10.70 0.34
CA SER A 36 7.04 11.41 0.76
C SER A 36 5.86 11.10 -0.14
N VAL A 37 4.67 11.22 0.42
CA VAL A 37 3.41 11.20 -0.32
C VAL A 37 2.61 12.39 0.17
N THR A 38 2.37 13.35 -0.72
CA THR A 38 1.70 14.61 -0.38
C THR A 38 0.31 14.63 -1.00
N PRO A 39 -0.76 14.77 -0.19
CA PRO A 39 -2.10 14.92 -0.76
C PRO A 39 -2.22 16.24 -1.50
N LEU A 40 -2.69 16.20 -2.75
CA LEU A 40 -2.99 17.38 -3.54
C LEU A 40 -4.47 17.75 -3.43
N ASN A 41 -5.29 16.73 -3.24
CA ASN A 41 -6.72 16.84 -2.91
C ASN A 41 -7.15 15.49 -2.34
N ASP A 42 -8.45 15.25 -2.18
CA ASP A 42 -8.97 14.04 -1.54
C ASP A 42 -8.63 12.74 -2.27
N THR A 43 -8.36 12.83 -3.57
CA THR A 43 -8.13 11.64 -4.40
C THR A 43 -6.81 11.66 -5.16
N THR A 44 -6.02 12.74 -5.05
CA THR A 44 -4.79 12.89 -5.82
C THR A 44 -3.61 13.09 -4.88
N TYR A 45 -2.52 12.39 -5.17
CA TYR A 45 -1.34 12.37 -4.32
C TYR A 45 -0.07 12.51 -5.14
N ARG A 46 0.90 13.25 -4.60
CA ARG A 46 2.22 13.37 -5.19
C ARG A 46 3.20 12.47 -4.46
N TRP A 47 3.78 11.55 -5.19
CA TRP A 47 4.75 10.60 -4.68
C TRP A 47 6.17 11.04 -5.00
N LYS A 48 7.06 10.89 -4.04
CA LYS A 48 8.50 11.05 -4.24
C LYS A 48 9.19 9.79 -3.76
N VAL A 49 9.93 9.15 -4.66
CA VAL A 49 10.62 7.90 -4.38
C VAL A 49 12.09 8.08 -4.68
N ARG A 50 12.92 7.62 -3.75
CA ARG A 50 14.38 7.69 -3.89
C ARG A 50 14.90 6.33 -4.35
N ALA A 51 15.69 6.32 -5.43
CA ALA A 51 16.31 5.11 -5.95
C ALA A 51 17.66 5.47 -6.56
N ASN A 52 18.70 4.74 -6.14
CA ASN A 52 20.07 4.92 -6.67
C ASN A 52 20.57 6.38 -6.60
N GLY A 53 20.26 7.06 -5.49
CA GLY A 53 20.66 8.45 -5.30
C GLY A 53 19.82 9.48 -6.06
N MET A 54 18.82 9.03 -6.81
CA MET A 54 17.94 9.91 -7.57
C MET A 54 16.55 9.93 -6.93
N VAL A 55 15.86 11.06 -7.07
CA VAL A 55 14.48 11.20 -6.62
C VAL A 55 13.56 11.26 -7.82
N PHE A 56 12.59 10.35 -7.86
CA PHE A 56 11.55 10.31 -8.89
C PHE A 56 10.24 10.83 -8.28
N SER A 57 9.53 11.67 -9.05
CA SER A 57 8.26 12.23 -8.60
C SER A 57 7.18 12.00 -9.64
N TRP A 58 5.98 11.63 -9.18
CA TRP A 58 4.82 11.50 -10.05
C TRP A 58 3.55 11.72 -9.24
N ASP A 59 2.50 12.09 -9.95
CA ASP A 59 1.19 12.30 -9.35
C ASP A 59 0.27 11.15 -9.72
N VAL A 60 -0.53 10.68 -8.76
CA VAL A 60 -1.50 9.62 -8.98
C VAL A 60 -2.88 10.06 -8.50
N ALA A 61 -3.90 9.58 -9.17
CA ALA A 61 -5.28 9.80 -8.77
C ALA A 61 -5.99 8.47 -8.54
N ILE A 62 -6.79 8.41 -7.49
CA ILE A 62 -7.71 7.30 -7.28
C ILE A 62 -8.85 7.50 -8.26
N ILE A 63 -9.05 6.54 -9.15
CA ILE A 63 -10.08 6.62 -10.22
C ILE A 63 -11.26 5.70 -9.96
N GLU A 64 -11.12 4.73 -9.07
CA GLU A 64 -12.20 3.83 -8.69
C GLU A 64 -12.03 3.49 -7.21
N GLU A 65 -13.10 3.61 -6.45
CA GLU A 65 -13.08 3.30 -5.04
C GLU A 65 -14.40 2.63 -4.65
N GLU A 66 -14.33 1.36 -4.28
CA GLU A 66 -15.48 0.58 -3.81
C GLU A 66 -15.12 -0.07 -2.47
N PRO A 67 -15.25 0.66 -1.36
CA PRO A 67 -14.90 0.11 -0.05
C PRO A 67 -15.83 -1.04 0.34
N PRO A 68 -15.31 -2.09 0.95
CA PRO A 68 -13.91 -2.38 1.21
C PRO A 68 -13.30 -3.33 0.18
N HIS A 69 -13.80 -3.37 -1.06
CA HIS A 69 -13.49 -4.41 -2.03
C HIS A 69 -12.47 -4.00 -3.09
N ARG A 70 -12.48 -2.75 -3.52
CA ARG A 70 -11.69 -2.34 -4.68
C ARG A 70 -11.19 -0.92 -4.58
N LEU A 71 -9.94 -0.72 -5.01
CA LEU A 71 -9.34 0.59 -5.17
C LEU A 71 -8.45 0.56 -6.40
N THR A 72 -8.65 1.51 -7.33
CA THR A 72 -7.84 1.62 -8.54
C THR A 72 -7.25 3.01 -8.64
N TRP A 73 -5.98 3.10 -8.99
CA TRP A 73 -5.31 4.38 -9.20
C TRP A 73 -4.67 4.45 -10.58
N LYS A 74 -4.41 5.67 -11.04
CA LYS A 74 -3.75 5.95 -12.30
C LYS A 74 -2.80 7.11 -12.13
N SER A 75 -1.61 7.04 -12.70
CA SER A 75 -0.69 8.18 -12.71
C SER A 75 -1.19 9.27 -13.64
N LEU A 76 -1.00 10.51 -13.23
CA LEU A 76 -1.38 11.70 -14.01
C LEU A 76 -0.16 12.32 -14.68
N SER A 77 1.02 12.12 -14.12
CA SER A 77 2.27 12.69 -14.64
C SER A 77 3.44 11.80 -14.24
N GLY A 78 4.56 11.97 -14.92
CA GLY A 78 5.77 11.21 -14.66
C GLY A 78 5.68 9.79 -15.19
N ILE A 79 6.13 8.83 -14.42
CA ILE A 79 6.11 7.42 -14.81
C ILE A 79 4.67 6.94 -14.88
N ARG A 80 4.25 6.47 -16.07
CA ARG A 80 2.91 5.94 -16.23
C ARG A 80 2.76 4.64 -15.46
N ASN A 81 1.78 4.61 -14.57
CA ASN A 81 1.43 3.39 -13.86
C ASN A 81 -0.05 3.39 -13.53
N THR A 82 -0.59 2.20 -13.42
CA THR A 82 -1.97 1.96 -13.00
C THR A 82 -1.93 0.80 -12.03
N GLY A 83 -2.64 0.91 -10.94
CA GLY A 83 -2.68 -0.16 -9.96
C GLY A 83 -4.07 -0.43 -9.47
N ARG A 84 -4.28 -1.66 -9.02
CA ARG A 84 -5.57 -2.09 -8.51
C ARG A 84 -5.40 -2.97 -7.30
N TYR A 85 -6.09 -2.61 -6.23
CA TYR A 85 -6.26 -3.47 -5.06
C TYR A 85 -7.62 -4.16 -5.15
N ARG A 86 -7.64 -5.45 -4.83
CA ARG A 86 -8.86 -6.23 -4.64
C ARG A 86 -8.79 -6.92 -3.30
N LEU A 87 -9.81 -6.71 -2.48
CA LEU A 87 -9.88 -7.27 -1.13
C LEU A 87 -11.07 -8.23 -1.03
N SER A 88 -10.83 -9.39 -0.42
CA SER A 88 -11.88 -10.36 -0.15
C SER A 88 -11.71 -10.95 1.23
N SER A 89 -12.83 -11.22 1.90
CA SER A 89 -12.82 -11.87 3.20
C SER A 89 -12.44 -13.35 3.03
N VAL A 90 -11.55 -13.82 3.88
CA VAL A 90 -11.11 -15.22 3.91
C VAL A 90 -11.04 -15.68 5.36
N PRO A 91 -10.99 -16.99 5.63
CA PRO A 91 -10.78 -17.46 6.99
C PRO A 91 -9.48 -16.90 7.54
N GLY A 92 -9.54 -16.24 8.68
CA GLY A 92 -8.37 -15.65 9.33
C GLY A 92 -8.04 -14.23 8.91
N GLY A 93 -8.82 -13.60 8.02
CA GLY A 93 -8.55 -12.21 7.67
C GLY A 93 -9.05 -11.77 6.30
N THR A 94 -8.21 -11.01 5.63
CA THR A 94 -8.52 -10.43 4.33
C THR A 94 -7.41 -10.78 3.33
N ARG A 95 -7.81 -11.29 2.18
CA ARG A 95 -6.90 -11.52 1.07
C ARG A 95 -6.84 -10.24 0.24
N VAL A 96 -5.62 -9.74 0.02
CA VAL A 96 -5.37 -8.55 -0.78
C VAL A 96 -4.58 -8.95 -2.02
N LYS A 97 -5.14 -8.64 -3.17
CA LYS A 97 -4.47 -8.79 -4.46
C LYS A 97 -4.15 -7.41 -4.99
N LEU A 98 -2.88 -7.15 -5.23
CA LEU A 98 -2.40 -5.91 -5.81
C LEU A 98 -1.81 -6.20 -7.17
N SER A 99 -2.28 -5.51 -8.20
CA SER A 99 -1.72 -5.58 -9.55
C SER A 99 -1.26 -4.20 -9.96
N ILE A 100 -0.02 -4.07 -10.41
CA ILE A 100 0.56 -2.81 -10.86
C ILE A 100 1.07 -2.98 -12.28
N GLU A 101 0.54 -2.18 -13.19
CA GLU A 101 1.04 -2.06 -14.56
C GLU A 101 1.83 -0.76 -14.68
N TYR A 102 2.99 -0.79 -15.28
CA TYR A 102 3.75 0.43 -15.54
C TYR A 102 4.28 0.47 -16.97
N HIS A 103 4.41 1.68 -17.48
CA HIS A 103 4.86 1.94 -18.84
C HIS A 103 5.98 2.97 -18.85
N LEU A 104 7.04 2.68 -19.57
CA LEU A 104 8.11 3.63 -19.79
C LEU A 104 8.05 4.11 -21.23
N HIS A 105 7.85 5.41 -21.41
CA HIS A 105 7.61 6.00 -22.73
C HIS A 105 8.85 6.10 -23.61
N ASN A 106 10.02 6.07 -23.03
CA ASN A 106 11.23 6.34 -23.75
C ASN A 106 12.11 5.09 -23.75
N ARG A 107 12.58 4.66 -24.91
CA ARG A 107 13.46 3.50 -25.03
C ARG A 107 14.75 3.65 -24.23
N LEU A 108 15.23 4.89 -24.06
CA LEU A 108 16.41 5.15 -23.24
C LEU A 108 16.08 4.97 -21.76
N LEU A 109 14.90 5.38 -21.34
CA LEU A 109 14.41 5.14 -19.99
C LEU A 109 14.15 3.64 -19.75
N ASP A 110 13.67 2.93 -20.78
CA ASP A 110 13.47 1.48 -20.70
C ASP A 110 14.79 0.74 -20.44
N LYS A 111 15.89 1.21 -21.01
CA LYS A 111 17.18 0.55 -20.83
C LYS A 111 17.82 0.86 -19.48
N THR A 112 17.65 2.07 -18.97
CA THR A 112 18.33 2.52 -17.74
C THR A 112 17.42 2.46 -16.53
N VAL A 113 16.19 2.96 -16.65
CA VAL A 113 15.20 3.00 -15.55
C VAL A 113 14.36 1.74 -15.53
N GLY A 114 14.05 1.17 -16.71
CA GLY A 114 13.22 -0.02 -16.81
C GLY A 114 13.81 -1.24 -16.14
N ARG A 115 15.14 -1.40 -16.20
CA ARG A 115 15.84 -2.50 -15.52
C ARG A 115 15.77 -2.37 -14.00
N ALA A 116 15.74 -1.13 -13.50
CA ALA A 116 15.68 -0.86 -12.06
C ALA A 116 14.25 -0.71 -11.56
N ALA A 117 13.29 -0.36 -12.42
CA ALA A 117 11.93 -0.07 -12.02
C ALA A 117 11.21 -1.28 -11.46
N ARG A 118 11.28 -2.43 -12.12
CA ARG A 118 10.58 -3.63 -11.67
C ARG A 118 11.06 -4.13 -10.31
N PRO A 119 12.38 -4.33 -10.09
CA PRO A 119 12.85 -4.71 -8.76
C PRO A 119 12.53 -3.67 -7.69
N LEU A 120 12.59 -2.38 -8.02
CA LEU A 120 12.28 -1.31 -7.10
C LEU A 120 10.81 -1.34 -6.68
N VAL A 121 9.89 -1.41 -7.65
CA VAL A 121 8.45 -1.46 -7.35
C VAL A 121 8.11 -2.72 -6.57
N HIS A 122 8.69 -3.85 -6.94
CA HIS A 122 8.52 -5.10 -6.22
C HIS A 122 9.02 -5.00 -4.79
N HIS A 123 10.17 -4.40 -4.59
CA HIS A 123 10.75 -4.20 -3.25
C HIS A 123 9.88 -3.28 -2.39
N ILE A 124 9.44 -2.15 -2.94
CA ILE A 124 8.57 -1.20 -2.23
C ILE A 124 7.27 -1.87 -1.81
N SER A 125 6.62 -2.57 -2.74
CA SER A 125 5.34 -3.23 -2.48
C SER A 125 5.48 -4.34 -1.45
N GLY A 126 6.51 -5.18 -1.58
CA GLY A 126 6.77 -6.27 -0.64
C GLY A 126 7.06 -5.76 0.76
N GLN A 127 7.88 -4.72 0.88
CA GLN A 127 8.19 -4.11 2.16
C GLN A 127 6.95 -3.51 2.82
N ALA A 128 6.13 -2.82 2.01
CA ALA A 128 4.89 -2.22 2.50
C ALA A 128 3.94 -3.27 3.03
N PHE A 129 3.72 -4.35 2.29
CA PHE A 129 2.84 -5.43 2.72
C PHE A 129 3.32 -6.07 4.01
N GLU A 130 4.61 -6.32 4.13
CA GLU A 130 5.16 -6.94 5.33
C GLU A 130 5.01 -6.03 6.55
N ARG A 131 5.26 -4.74 6.40
CA ARG A 131 5.13 -3.78 7.50
C ARG A 131 3.67 -3.55 7.90
N VAL A 132 2.78 -3.49 6.95
CA VAL A 132 1.33 -3.37 7.22
C VAL A 132 0.86 -4.61 7.98
N ARG A 133 1.29 -5.78 7.55
CA ARG A 133 0.95 -7.03 8.23
C ARG A 133 1.41 -7.02 9.68
N ARG A 134 2.63 -6.58 9.94
CA ARG A 134 3.16 -6.47 11.31
C ARG A 134 2.36 -5.48 12.15
N ALA A 135 2.03 -4.33 11.58
CA ALA A 135 1.24 -3.32 12.28
C ALA A 135 -0.12 -3.87 12.68
N LEU A 136 -0.78 -4.62 11.80
CA LEU A 136 -2.07 -5.23 12.10
C LEU A 136 -1.97 -6.30 13.18
N ILE A 137 -0.91 -7.10 13.18
CA ILE A 137 -0.67 -8.11 14.21
C ILE A 137 -0.44 -7.44 15.56
N GLU A 138 0.35 -6.38 15.61
CA GLU A 138 0.62 -5.62 16.84
C GLU A 138 -0.65 -4.98 17.39
N ASP A 139 -1.49 -4.40 16.54
CA ASP A 139 -2.75 -3.82 16.95
C ASP A 139 -3.68 -4.86 17.57
N GLN A 140 -3.78 -6.03 16.98
CA GLN A 140 -4.59 -7.11 17.52
C GLN A 140 -4.07 -7.59 18.88
N ALA A 141 -2.76 -7.69 19.04
CA ALA A 141 -2.15 -8.08 20.30
C ALA A 141 -2.44 -7.05 21.40
N GLN A 142 -2.37 -5.75 21.06
CA GLN A 142 -2.69 -4.68 21.99
C GLN A 142 -4.16 -4.69 22.38
N ASN A 143 -5.04 -4.88 21.42
CA ASN A 143 -6.47 -4.96 21.67
C ASN A 143 -6.83 -6.15 22.56
N THR A 144 -6.22 -7.29 22.34
CA THR A 144 -6.43 -8.48 23.17
C THR A 144 -5.98 -8.24 24.60
N SER A 145 -4.82 -7.60 24.78
CA SER A 145 -4.30 -7.26 26.10
C SER A 145 -5.22 -6.27 26.82
N ALA A 146 -5.72 -5.28 26.12
CA ALA A 146 -6.64 -4.30 26.68
C ALA A 146 -7.96 -4.94 27.13
N GLN A 147 -8.49 -5.84 26.31
CA GLN A 147 -9.73 -6.56 26.64
C GLN A 147 -9.53 -7.46 27.87
N THR A 148 -8.42 -8.13 27.97
CA THR A 148 -8.09 -8.97 29.12
C THR A 148 -7.97 -8.12 30.38
N GLY A 149 -7.34 -6.96 30.28
CA GLY A 149 -7.24 -6.05 31.39
C GLY A 149 -8.60 -5.55 31.88
N ASN A 150 -9.49 -5.24 30.96
CA ASN A 150 -10.84 -4.83 31.33
C ASN A 150 -11.65 -5.94 31.97
N THR A 151 -11.41 -7.16 31.55
CA THR A 151 -12.12 -8.31 32.12
C THR A 151 -11.71 -8.57 33.56
N GLU A 152 -10.50 -8.21 33.89
CA GLU A 152 -9.97 -8.37 35.24
C GLU A 152 -10.40 -7.26 36.18
N THR A 153 -11.08 -6.31 35.71
CA THR A 153 -11.55 -5.21 36.54
C THR A 153 -12.54 -5.73 37.54
N PRO A 154 -12.30 -5.64 38.75
CA PRO A 154 -13.04 -6.31 39.60
C PRO A 154 -14.09 -5.79 40.26
N ARG A 155 -14.57 -6.25 40.89
CA ARG A 155 -15.40 -6.03 41.46
C ARG A 155 -15.24 -5.88 42.73
N GLN A 156 -15.58 -5.46 43.35
CA GLN A 156 -15.41 -5.32 44.45
C GLN A 156 -16.30 -5.26 45.17
N HIS A 157 -16.59 -5.26 45.91
CA HIS A 157 -17.50 -5.21 46.67
C HIS A 157 -17.49 -4.87 47.67
#